data_2cb9a55c153d348e0bcad0acb430d6da
#
_entry.id   2cb9a55c153d348e0bcad0acb430d6da
#
_cell.length_a   1.000
_cell.length_b   1.000
_cell.length_c   1.000
_cell.angle_alpha   90.00
_cell.angle_beta   90.00
_cell.angle_gamma   90.00
#
_symmetry.space_group_name_H-M   'P 1'
#
loop_
_entity.id
_entity.type
_entity.pdbx_description
1 polymer ?
#
loop_
_entity_poly.entity_id
_entity_poly.type
_entity_poly.pdbx_seq_one_letter_code
_entity_poly.pdbx_strand_id
1 'polypeptide(L)'
;YGTKMAVSNILYLEADGSVSVYKDLPLRDEVLTREEYAHRIRSTPLVHATTKLYSRDIFETFRFPVGKLYEDACILPDLLEKITETVCVAEPLYHYRINPASIMHRKVTLKNLEEVDVNYGMLCCALKYGKKDAAYLQYAIMKSYFKKFLKKLSPEDRNDPKVQQTIDLICKAETEVRQAGADTLRNKLEAAVWFWNKTVYYHLKGWA
;
A
#
# COMPACT_ATOMS: atom_id res chain seq x y z
N TYR A 1 -12.22 21.93 7.17
CA TYR A 1 -10.83 21.89 6.69
C TYR A 1 -10.70 22.20 5.19
N GLY A 2 -11.77 22.11 4.39
CA GLY A 2 -11.72 22.41 2.94
C GLY A 2 -10.96 21.38 2.10
N THR A 3 -10.57 20.24 2.68
CA THR A 3 -9.88 19.16 1.99
C THR A 3 -10.83 18.33 1.11
N LYS A 4 -10.29 17.73 0.06
CA LYS A 4 -11.03 16.83 -0.83
C LYS A 4 -11.09 15.38 -0.35
N MET A 5 -10.32 15.01 0.67
CA MET A 5 -10.27 13.65 1.21
C MET A 5 -10.08 13.64 2.72
N ALA A 6 -10.82 12.76 3.39
CA ALA A 6 -10.60 12.41 4.79
C ALA A 6 -10.43 10.90 4.92
N VAL A 7 -9.67 10.45 5.93
CA VAL A 7 -9.37 9.03 6.20
C VAL A 7 -9.58 8.74 7.69
N SER A 8 -10.22 7.63 8.02
CA SER A 8 -10.38 7.16 9.41
C SER A 8 -9.61 5.88 9.67
N ASN A 9 -9.45 5.55 10.95
CA ASN A 9 -8.97 4.24 11.37
C ASN A 9 -10.00 3.12 11.10
N ILE A 10 -9.57 1.87 11.31
CA ILE A 10 -10.33 0.65 11.08
C ILE A 10 -10.56 -0.06 12.40
N LEU A 11 -11.81 -0.49 12.61
CA LEU A 11 -12.22 -1.43 13.64
C LEU A 11 -12.45 -2.79 13.01
N TYR A 12 -11.78 -3.83 13.48
CA TYR A 12 -12.01 -5.19 13.04
C TYR A 12 -13.08 -5.86 13.89
N LEU A 13 -14.07 -6.49 13.21
CA LEU A 13 -15.10 -7.32 13.83
C LEU A 13 -14.78 -8.77 13.52
N GLU A 14 -14.40 -9.51 14.56
CA GLU A 14 -14.14 -10.95 14.48
C GLU A 14 -15.44 -11.77 14.42
N ALA A 15 -15.33 -13.04 13.99
CA ALA A 15 -16.49 -13.92 13.86
C ALA A 15 -17.14 -14.25 15.20
N ASP A 16 -16.40 -14.21 16.30
CA ASP A 16 -16.87 -14.41 17.67
C ASP A 16 -17.51 -13.16 18.31
N GLY A 17 -17.58 -12.05 17.54
CA GLY A 17 -18.11 -10.76 18.02
C GLY A 17 -17.08 -9.91 18.76
N SER A 18 -15.86 -10.38 18.94
CA SER A 18 -14.79 -9.56 19.50
C SER A 18 -14.39 -8.43 18.55
N VAL A 19 -13.87 -7.36 19.13
CA VAL A 19 -13.54 -6.14 18.41
C VAL A 19 -12.09 -5.76 18.70
N SER A 20 -11.36 -5.42 17.64
CA SER A 20 -10.01 -4.90 17.75
C SER A 20 -9.78 -3.70 16.83
N VAL A 21 -9.03 -2.71 17.32
CA VAL A 21 -8.59 -1.57 16.49
C VAL A 21 -7.32 -1.96 15.75
N TYR A 22 -7.18 -1.50 14.51
CA TYR A 22 -5.95 -1.69 13.74
C TYR A 22 -4.75 -1.11 14.50
N LYS A 23 -3.78 -1.97 14.83
CA LYS A 23 -2.70 -1.64 15.77
C LYS A 23 -1.37 -1.28 15.08
N ASP A 24 -1.18 -1.63 13.80
CA ASP A 24 0.14 -1.50 13.18
C ASP A 24 0.56 -0.03 13.01
N LEU A 25 -0.35 0.84 12.58
CA LEU A 25 -0.14 2.29 12.56
C LEU A 25 -1.50 2.99 12.65
N PRO A 26 -2.01 3.26 13.84
CA PRO A 26 -3.23 4.03 13.99
C PRO A 26 -2.99 5.48 13.52
N LEU A 27 -3.95 6.01 12.77
CA LEU A 27 -3.97 7.43 12.43
C LEU A 27 -4.22 8.27 13.68
N ARG A 28 -3.64 9.46 13.70
CA ARG A 28 -3.94 10.50 14.68
C ARG A 28 -4.87 11.54 14.02
N ASP A 29 -5.44 12.43 14.81
CA ASP A 29 -6.09 13.62 14.31
C ASP A 29 -5.03 14.58 13.79
N GLU A 30 -4.78 14.51 12.49
CA GLU A 30 -3.74 15.26 11.80
C GLU A 30 -4.14 15.57 10.35
N VAL A 31 -3.45 16.53 9.76
CA VAL A 31 -3.55 16.78 8.32
C VAL A 31 -2.24 16.36 7.69
N LEU A 32 -2.31 15.43 6.73
CA LEU A 32 -1.16 15.01 5.95
C LEU A 32 -1.11 15.80 4.64
N THR A 33 0.04 16.37 4.35
CA THR A 33 0.35 16.83 3.00
C THR A 33 0.41 15.63 2.04
N ARG A 34 0.32 15.90 0.75
CA ARG A 34 0.49 14.88 -0.31
C ARG A 34 1.80 14.10 -0.16
N GLU A 35 2.89 14.80 0.16
CA GLU A 35 4.22 14.24 0.34
C GLU A 35 4.30 13.35 1.58
N GLU A 36 3.64 13.72 2.67
CA GLU A 36 3.55 12.90 3.90
C GLU A 36 2.68 11.68 3.66
N TYR A 37 1.58 11.83 2.93
CA TYR A 37 0.75 10.69 2.53
C TYR A 37 1.55 9.70 1.68
N ALA A 38 2.27 10.17 0.66
CA ALA A 38 3.13 9.34 -0.19
C ALA A 38 4.21 8.62 0.63
N HIS A 39 4.73 9.25 1.69
CA HIS A 39 5.70 8.64 2.60
C HIS A 39 5.08 7.52 3.43
N ARG A 40 3.82 7.69 3.88
CA ARG A 40 3.09 6.73 4.71
C ARG A 40 2.16 5.81 3.93
N ILE A 41 2.26 5.77 2.60
CA ILE A 41 1.31 5.10 1.70
C ILE A 41 1.10 3.60 2.01
N ARG A 42 2.01 2.97 2.77
CA ARG A 42 1.87 1.58 3.23
C ARG A 42 1.06 1.40 4.52
N SER A 43 0.68 2.47 5.16
CA SER A 43 -0.25 2.36 6.29
C SER A 43 -1.60 1.84 5.81
N THR A 44 -2.10 0.78 6.42
CA THR A 44 -3.34 0.12 6.01
C THR A 44 -4.52 1.07 5.89
N PRO A 45 -4.81 1.96 6.86
CA PRO A 45 -5.91 2.91 6.70
C PRO A 45 -5.75 3.82 5.47
N LEU A 46 -4.50 4.21 5.12
CA LEU A 46 -4.23 5.06 3.96
C LEU A 46 -4.38 4.32 2.62
N VAL A 47 -4.34 2.99 2.60
CA VAL A 47 -4.50 2.20 1.37
C VAL A 47 -5.98 1.95 1.06
N HIS A 48 -6.77 1.47 2.02
CA HIS A 48 -8.15 1.03 1.77
C HIS A 48 -9.06 2.15 1.28
N ALA A 49 -9.81 1.91 0.21
CA ALA A 49 -10.81 2.85 -0.30
C ALA A 49 -11.94 3.11 0.71
N THR A 50 -12.30 2.08 1.47
CA THR A 50 -13.45 2.08 2.39
C THR A 50 -13.22 2.89 3.67
N THR A 51 -11.97 3.22 4.00
CA THR A 51 -11.62 4.09 5.13
C THR A 51 -11.75 5.58 4.81
N LYS A 52 -12.10 5.92 3.56
CA LYS A 52 -12.00 7.28 3.04
C LYS A 52 -13.37 7.88 2.73
N LEU A 53 -13.48 9.16 3.01
CA LEU A 53 -14.51 10.02 2.49
C LEU A 53 -13.88 10.92 1.43
N TYR A 54 -14.46 10.93 0.24
CA TYR A 54 -13.96 11.66 -0.91
C TYR A 54 -14.90 12.79 -1.30
N SER A 55 -14.35 13.92 -1.72
CA SER A 55 -15.14 14.91 -2.45
C SER A 55 -15.58 14.35 -3.80
N ARG A 56 -16.84 14.61 -4.17
CA ARG A 56 -17.47 14.08 -5.39
C ARG A 56 -16.72 14.48 -6.66
N ASP A 57 -16.17 15.68 -6.71
CA ASP A 57 -15.46 16.23 -7.87
C ASP A 57 -14.20 15.41 -8.26
N ILE A 58 -13.59 14.69 -7.31
CA ILE A 58 -12.50 13.74 -7.62
C ILE A 58 -12.97 12.74 -8.68
N PHE A 59 -14.23 12.28 -8.60
CA PHE A 59 -14.76 11.24 -9.46
C PHE A 59 -15.40 11.76 -10.76
N GLU A 60 -15.29 13.03 -11.10
CA GLU A 60 -15.69 13.52 -12.42
C GLU A 60 -14.82 12.94 -13.54
N THR A 61 -13.51 12.83 -13.30
CA THR A 61 -12.52 12.32 -14.27
C THR A 61 -11.77 11.07 -13.81
N PHE A 62 -12.07 10.54 -12.63
CA PHE A 62 -11.34 9.46 -11.98
C PHE A 62 -12.24 8.27 -11.68
N ARG A 63 -11.74 7.05 -11.88
CA ARG A 63 -12.50 5.81 -11.63
C ARG A 63 -11.59 4.72 -11.07
N PHE A 64 -12.18 3.86 -10.25
CA PHE A 64 -11.53 2.61 -9.86
C PHE A 64 -11.40 1.67 -11.07
N PRO A 65 -10.25 1.01 -11.26
CA PRO A 65 -10.04 0.11 -12.39
C PRO A 65 -10.92 -1.14 -12.24
N VAL A 66 -11.74 -1.41 -13.26
CA VAL A 66 -12.62 -2.58 -13.28
C VAL A 66 -11.81 -3.85 -13.46
N GLY A 67 -12.12 -4.88 -12.67
CA GLY A 67 -11.52 -6.22 -12.80
C GLY A 67 -10.09 -6.36 -12.26
N LYS A 68 -9.50 -5.32 -11.65
CA LYS A 68 -8.22 -5.41 -10.96
C LYS A 68 -8.38 -5.95 -9.54
N LEU A 69 -7.38 -6.70 -9.05
CA LEU A 69 -7.18 -6.89 -7.63
C LEU A 69 -6.46 -5.66 -7.06
N TYR A 70 -6.70 -5.36 -5.78
CA TYR A 70 -6.07 -4.22 -5.10
C TYR A 70 -6.37 -2.88 -5.78
N GLU A 71 -7.59 -2.72 -6.28
CA GLU A 71 -8.07 -1.55 -7.00
C GLU A 71 -7.92 -0.26 -6.19
N ASP A 72 -8.08 -0.36 -4.87
CA ASP A 72 -7.89 0.73 -3.92
C ASP A 72 -6.44 1.21 -3.84
N ALA A 73 -5.49 0.30 -3.81
CA ALA A 73 -4.08 0.61 -3.81
C ALA A 73 -3.59 1.08 -5.20
N CYS A 74 -4.18 0.53 -6.26
CA CYS A 74 -3.85 0.88 -7.65
C CYS A 74 -4.09 2.36 -7.96
N ILE A 75 -5.15 2.94 -7.38
CA ILE A 75 -5.54 4.34 -7.65
C ILE A 75 -4.75 5.39 -6.84
N LEU A 76 -4.03 4.98 -5.80
CA LEU A 76 -3.41 5.93 -4.86
C LEU A 76 -2.44 6.91 -5.53
N PRO A 77 -1.56 6.51 -6.46
CA PRO A 77 -0.68 7.46 -7.15
C PRO A 77 -1.45 8.57 -7.87
N ASP A 78 -2.50 8.19 -8.62
CA ASP A 78 -3.32 9.14 -9.39
C ASP A 78 -4.22 9.99 -8.46
N LEU A 79 -4.71 9.39 -7.37
CA LEU A 79 -5.51 10.09 -6.37
C LEU A 79 -4.70 11.21 -5.71
N LEU A 80 -3.43 10.96 -5.40
CA LEU A 80 -2.54 11.97 -4.81
C LEU A 80 -2.30 13.16 -5.74
N GLU A 81 -2.46 13.01 -7.07
CA GLU A 81 -2.41 14.15 -7.99
C GLU A 81 -3.65 15.06 -7.89
N LYS A 82 -4.76 14.56 -7.36
CA LYS A 82 -6.04 15.28 -7.25
C LYS A 82 -6.22 16.00 -5.91
N ILE A 83 -5.39 15.70 -4.93
CA ILE A 83 -5.46 16.23 -3.57
C ILE A 83 -4.16 16.92 -3.18
N THR A 84 -4.23 17.90 -2.31
CA THR A 84 -3.06 18.56 -1.71
C THR A 84 -2.85 18.12 -0.27
N GLU A 85 -3.95 17.85 0.41
CA GLU A 85 -3.99 17.52 1.82
C GLU A 85 -5.06 16.45 2.10
N THR A 86 -4.85 15.68 3.16
CA THR A 86 -5.78 14.67 3.67
C THR A 86 -5.97 14.86 5.15
N VAL A 87 -7.20 14.99 5.59
CA VAL A 87 -7.53 14.96 7.02
C VAL A 87 -7.57 13.51 7.48
N CYS A 88 -6.77 13.21 8.50
CA CYS A 88 -6.80 11.92 9.20
C CYS A 88 -7.61 12.07 10.48
N VAL A 89 -8.44 11.07 10.78
CA VAL A 89 -9.27 10.99 11.97
C VAL A 89 -8.86 9.77 12.78
N ALA A 90 -8.51 9.98 14.04
CA ALA A 90 -8.06 8.91 14.94
C ALA A 90 -9.18 7.90 15.24
N GLU A 91 -10.43 8.35 15.25
CA GLU A 91 -11.58 7.49 15.52
C GLU A 91 -11.72 6.41 14.43
N PRO A 92 -11.94 5.11 14.81
CA PRO A 92 -12.15 4.03 13.84
C PRO A 92 -13.59 4.02 13.34
N LEU A 93 -13.87 4.79 12.30
CA LEU A 93 -15.21 4.93 11.73
C LEU A 93 -15.59 3.83 10.74
N TYR A 94 -14.60 3.06 10.25
CA TYR A 94 -14.85 1.94 9.35
C TYR A 94 -14.75 0.60 10.09
N HIS A 95 -15.85 -0.16 10.08
CA HIS A 95 -15.95 -1.49 10.70
C HIS A 95 -15.70 -2.58 9.65
N TYR A 96 -14.53 -3.19 9.71
CA TYR A 96 -14.13 -4.26 8.81
C TYR A 96 -14.52 -5.61 9.40
N ARG A 97 -15.54 -6.25 8.85
CA ARG A 97 -15.94 -7.61 9.23
C ARG A 97 -14.96 -8.63 8.64
N ILE A 98 -14.32 -9.43 9.48
CA ILE A 98 -13.47 -10.54 9.05
C ILE A 98 -14.38 -11.65 8.51
N ASN A 99 -14.21 -11.97 7.22
CA ASN A 99 -14.96 -13.02 6.55
C ASN A 99 -13.99 -14.13 6.09
N PRO A 100 -14.12 -15.38 6.63
CA PRO A 100 -13.30 -16.51 6.18
C PRO A 100 -13.43 -16.83 4.68
N ALA A 101 -14.58 -16.52 4.07
CA ALA A 101 -14.82 -16.69 2.64
C ALA A 101 -14.26 -15.55 1.76
N SER A 102 -13.54 -14.59 2.34
CA SER A 102 -12.94 -13.46 1.63
C SER A 102 -12.02 -13.91 0.49
N ILE A 103 -11.94 -13.09 -0.56
CA ILE A 103 -11.00 -13.27 -1.67
C ILE A 103 -9.54 -13.39 -1.19
N MET A 104 -9.19 -12.81 -0.04
CA MET A 104 -7.86 -12.87 0.56
C MET A 104 -7.44 -14.29 1.00
N HIS A 105 -8.39 -15.22 1.16
CA HIS A 105 -8.15 -16.61 1.54
C HIS A 105 -8.20 -17.59 0.34
N ARG A 106 -8.44 -17.09 -0.87
CA ARG A 106 -8.49 -17.92 -2.09
C ARG A 106 -7.11 -18.42 -2.50
N LYS A 107 -7.10 -19.49 -3.31
CA LYS A 107 -5.89 -20.01 -3.96
C LYS A 107 -5.21 -18.88 -4.75
N VAL A 108 -3.89 -18.80 -4.64
CA VAL A 108 -3.07 -17.85 -5.43
C VAL A 108 -3.14 -18.23 -6.90
N THR A 109 -3.31 -17.24 -7.75
CA THR A 109 -3.32 -17.33 -9.21
C THR A 109 -2.38 -16.28 -9.79
N LEU A 110 -2.14 -16.30 -11.10
CA LEU A 110 -1.36 -15.27 -11.81
C LEU A 110 -1.88 -13.83 -11.54
N LYS A 111 -3.18 -13.68 -11.29
CA LYS A 111 -3.78 -12.39 -10.98
C LYS A 111 -3.23 -11.76 -9.70
N ASN A 112 -2.77 -12.55 -8.75
CA ASN A 112 -2.15 -12.02 -7.53
C ASN A 112 -0.82 -11.29 -7.79
N LEU A 113 -0.19 -11.50 -8.96
CA LEU A 113 1.00 -10.74 -9.37
C LEU A 113 0.69 -9.25 -9.57
N GLU A 114 -0.58 -8.86 -9.76
CA GLU A 114 -1.02 -7.45 -9.80
C GLU A 114 -0.62 -6.67 -8.52
N GLU A 115 -0.40 -7.35 -7.38
CA GLU A 115 0.13 -6.69 -6.18
C GLU A 115 1.55 -6.15 -6.40
N VAL A 116 2.34 -6.80 -7.26
CA VAL A 116 3.67 -6.31 -7.62
C VAL A 116 3.55 -5.04 -8.47
N ASP A 117 2.61 -5.04 -9.44
CA ASP A 117 2.33 -3.88 -10.30
C ASP A 117 1.89 -2.67 -9.46
N VAL A 118 1.01 -2.89 -8.48
CA VAL A 118 0.53 -1.85 -7.54
C VAL A 118 1.67 -1.27 -6.70
N ASN A 119 2.52 -2.13 -6.13
CA ASN A 119 3.65 -1.66 -5.33
C ASN A 119 4.68 -0.90 -6.19
N TYR A 120 4.80 -1.24 -7.47
CA TYR A 120 5.61 -0.44 -8.41
C TYR A 120 5.02 0.97 -8.60
N GLY A 121 3.71 1.11 -8.78
CA GLY A 121 3.05 2.41 -8.83
C GLY A 121 3.31 3.25 -7.56
N MET A 122 3.23 2.63 -6.39
CA MET A 122 3.54 3.29 -5.11
C MET A 122 5.02 3.69 -5.00
N LEU A 123 5.94 2.87 -5.52
CA LEU A 123 7.37 3.18 -5.60
C LEU A 123 7.61 4.45 -6.43
N CYS A 124 7.04 4.50 -7.64
CA CYS A 124 7.15 5.66 -8.52
C CYS A 124 6.57 6.92 -7.85
N CYS A 125 5.43 6.79 -7.18
CA CYS A 125 4.83 7.86 -6.40
C CYS A 125 5.76 8.35 -5.28
N ALA A 126 6.35 7.44 -4.50
CA ALA A 126 7.30 7.79 -3.45
C ALA A 126 8.54 8.51 -4.00
N LEU A 127 9.11 8.05 -5.12
CA LEU A 127 10.23 8.71 -5.80
C LEU A 127 9.85 10.11 -6.29
N LYS A 128 8.67 10.27 -6.90
CA LYS A 128 8.15 11.56 -7.36
C LYS A 128 8.13 12.60 -6.25
N TYR A 129 7.77 12.20 -5.03
CA TYR A 129 7.72 13.08 -3.86
C TYR A 129 9.00 13.05 -3.00
N GLY A 130 10.11 12.50 -3.53
CA GLY A 130 11.42 12.49 -2.86
C GLY A 130 11.53 11.58 -1.64
N LYS A 131 10.58 10.66 -1.44
CA LYS A 131 10.54 9.73 -0.28
C LYS A 131 11.33 8.45 -0.59
N LYS A 132 12.67 8.58 -0.62
CA LYS A 132 13.60 7.51 -1.04
C LYS A 132 13.51 6.24 -0.18
N ASP A 133 13.32 6.38 1.12
CA ASP A 133 13.14 5.28 2.06
C ASP A 133 11.83 4.51 1.80
N ALA A 134 10.73 5.23 1.57
CA ALA A 134 9.46 4.64 1.18
C ALA A 134 9.56 3.93 -0.18
N ALA A 135 10.24 4.52 -1.15
CA ALA A 135 10.45 3.90 -2.46
C ALA A 135 11.25 2.60 -2.34
N TYR A 136 12.34 2.59 -1.54
CA TYR A 136 13.10 1.37 -1.28
C TYR A 136 12.24 0.30 -0.58
N LEU A 137 11.42 0.69 0.39
CA LEU A 137 10.49 -0.22 1.07
C LEU A 137 9.51 -0.86 0.09
N GLN A 138 8.93 -0.07 -0.83
CA GLN A 138 8.03 -0.63 -1.86
C GLN A 138 8.76 -1.64 -2.76
N TYR A 139 9.98 -1.34 -3.18
CA TYR A 139 10.81 -2.29 -3.95
C TYR A 139 11.06 -3.60 -3.16
N ALA A 140 11.39 -3.51 -1.88
CA ALA A 140 11.61 -4.69 -1.03
C ALA A 140 10.31 -5.51 -0.88
N ILE A 141 9.16 -4.84 -0.77
CA ILE A 141 7.84 -5.47 -0.71
C ILE A 141 7.50 -6.17 -2.03
N MET A 142 7.74 -5.54 -3.20
CA MET A 142 7.54 -6.17 -4.51
C MET A 142 8.27 -7.51 -4.59
N LYS A 143 9.55 -7.56 -4.21
CA LYS A 143 10.33 -8.81 -4.19
C LYS A 143 9.77 -9.85 -3.24
N SER A 144 9.33 -9.42 -2.05
CA SER A 144 8.74 -10.31 -1.05
C SER A 144 7.44 -10.95 -1.54
N TYR A 145 6.52 -10.14 -2.11
CA TYR A 145 5.27 -10.65 -2.66
C TYR A 145 5.48 -11.54 -3.87
N PHE A 146 6.33 -11.15 -4.81
CA PHE A 146 6.68 -11.99 -5.95
C PHE A 146 7.19 -13.37 -5.49
N LYS A 147 8.15 -13.41 -4.57
CA LYS A 147 8.69 -14.67 -4.01
C LYS A 147 7.59 -15.50 -3.33
N LYS A 148 6.70 -14.85 -2.58
CA LYS A 148 5.56 -15.50 -1.90
C LYS A 148 4.59 -16.12 -2.91
N PHE A 149 4.22 -15.37 -3.96
CA PHE A 149 3.27 -15.84 -4.96
C PHE A 149 3.87 -16.91 -5.87
N LEU A 150 5.10 -16.72 -6.34
CA LEU A 150 5.80 -17.70 -7.17
C LEU A 150 5.86 -19.09 -6.51
N LYS A 151 6.08 -19.15 -5.18
CA LYS A 151 6.07 -20.42 -4.43
C LYS A 151 4.70 -21.11 -4.43
N LYS A 152 3.61 -20.36 -4.55
CA LYS A 152 2.22 -20.83 -4.46
C LYS A 152 1.58 -21.08 -5.82
N LEU A 153 2.16 -20.57 -6.90
CA LEU A 153 1.71 -20.84 -8.28
C LEU A 153 1.94 -22.31 -8.65
N SER A 154 1.07 -22.83 -9.53
CA SER A 154 1.25 -24.15 -10.14
C SER A 154 2.53 -24.19 -11.00
N PRO A 155 3.10 -25.38 -11.28
CA PRO A 155 4.24 -25.51 -12.19
C PRO A 155 3.96 -24.91 -13.58
N GLU A 156 2.74 -25.05 -14.09
CA GLU A 156 2.29 -24.49 -15.37
C GLU A 156 2.28 -22.96 -15.33
N ASP A 157 1.61 -22.38 -14.31
CA ASP A 157 1.54 -20.92 -14.16
C ASP A 157 2.92 -20.26 -13.98
N ARG A 158 3.91 -20.98 -13.43
CA ARG A 158 5.28 -20.42 -13.29
C ARG A 158 5.97 -20.15 -14.61
N ASN A 159 5.53 -20.79 -15.68
CA ASN A 159 6.05 -20.60 -17.04
C ASN A 159 5.22 -19.58 -17.84
N ASP A 160 4.18 -18.99 -17.23
CA ASP A 160 3.37 -17.98 -17.91
C ASP A 160 4.18 -16.70 -18.18
N PRO A 161 4.01 -16.08 -19.36
CA PRO A 161 4.68 -14.80 -19.70
C PRO A 161 4.50 -13.69 -18.66
N LYS A 162 3.39 -13.67 -17.92
CA LYS A 162 3.15 -12.70 -16.83
C LYS A 162 4.21 -12.80 -15.72
N VAL A 163 4.74 -13.98 -15.45
CA VAL A 163 5.82 -14.16 -14.47
C VAL A 163 7.09 -13.45 -14.94
N GLN A 164 7.47 -13.61 -16.22
CA GLN A 164 8.63 -12.92 -16.78
C GLN A 164 8.44 -11.42 -16.81
N GLN A 165 7.27 -10.93 -17.22
CA GLN A 165 6.92 -9.51 -17.18
C GLN A 165 7.04 -8.94 -15.75
N THR A 166 6.64 -9.71 -14.73
CA THR A 166 6.77 -9.30 -13.34
C THR A 166 8.23 -9.24 -12.88
N ILE A 167 9.08 -10.17 -13.35
CA ILE A 167 10.53 -10.13 -13.12
C ILE A 167 11.14 -8.87 -13.74
N ASP A 168 10.80 -8.59 -15.00
CA ASP A 168 11.30 -7.42 -15.72
C ASP A 168 10.89 -6.11 -15.00
N LEU A 169 9.67 -6.06 -14.48
CA LEU A 169 9.20 -4.93 -13.67
C LEU A 169 9.99 -4.75 -12.37
N ILE A 170 10.35 -5.85 -11.69
CA ILE A 170 11.19 -5.79 -10.48
C ILE A 170 12.61 -5.31 -10.82
N CYS A 171 13.19 -5.77 -11.95
CA CYS A 171 14.49 -5.30 -12.42
C CYS A 171 14.47 -3.80 -12.76
N LYS A 172 13.39 -3.34 -13.39
CA LYS A 172 13.15 -1.92 -13.65
C LYS A 172 13.10 -1.13 -12.35
N ALA A 173 12.30 -1.57 -11.37
CA ALA A 173 12.19 -0.95 -10.06
C ALA A 173 13.54 -0.87 -9.34
N GLU A 174 14.37 -1.91 -9.41
CA GLU A 174 15.73 -1.91 -8.85
C GLU A 174 16.60 -0.83 -9.48
N THR A 175 16.54 -0.70 -10.79
CA THR A 175 17.30 0.33 -11.54
C THR A 175 16.87 1.73 -11.11
N GLU A 176 15.57 2.00 -11.01
CA GLU A 176 15.04 3.30 -10.60
C GLU A 176 15.42 3.66 -9.15
N VAL A 177 15.34 2.69 -8.24
CA VAL A 177 15.76 2.85 -6.83
C VAL A 177 17.25 3.20 -6.73
N ARG A 178 18.10 2.54 -7.52
CA ARG A 178 19.54 2.83 -7.56
C ARG A 178 19.84 4.20 -8.16
N GLN A 179 19.23 4.54 -9.30
CA GLN A 179 19.39 5.84 -9.96
C GLN A 179 18.94 6.99 -9.05
N ALA A 180 17.88 6.80 -8.29
CA ALA A 180 17.41 7.80 -7.32
C ALA A 180 18.31 7.90 -6.06
N GLY A 181 19.31 7.03 -5.91
CA GLY A 181 20.13 6.94 -4.69
C GLY A 181 19.30 6.52 -3.46
N ALA A 182 18.30 5.68 -3.66
CA ALA A 182 17.47 5.12 -2.60
C ALA A 182 18.01 3.77 -2.07
N ASP A 183 18.95 3.12 -2.77
CA ASP A 183 19.59 1.85 -2.40
C ASP A 183 20.72 2.05 -1.38
N THR A 184 20.41 2.67 -0.25
CA THR A 184 21.38 2.92 0.83
C THR A 184 21.33 1.82 1.89
N LEU A 185 22.43 1.64 2.64
CA LEU A 185 22.45 0.71 3.77
C LEU A 185 21.36 1.08 4.80
N ARG A 186 21.18 2.37 5.07
CA ARG A 186 20.14 2.87 5.96
C ARG A 186 18.75 2.40 5.50
N ASN A 187 18.37 2.62 4.25
CA ASN A 187 17.05 2.25 3.73
C ASN A 187 16.86 0.72 3.72
N LYS A 188 17.93 -0.05 3.48
CA LYS A 188 17.93 -1.52 3.60
C LYS A 188 17.62 -1.97 5.03
N LEU A 189 18.28 -1.37 6.02
CA LEU A 189 18.05 -1.66 7.44
C LEU A 189 16.64 -1.25 7.87
N GLU A 190 16.17 -0.10 7.48
CA GLU A 190 14.81 0.36 7.78
C GLU A 190 13.75 -0.59 7.18
N ALA A 191 13.92 -1.03 5.94
CA ALA A 191 13.04 -2.03 5.34
C ALA A 191 13.11 -3.38 6.09
N ALA A 192 14.29 -3.82 6.51
CA ALA A 192 14.44 -5.04 7.31
C ALA A 192 13.70 -4.94 8.65
N VAL A 193 13.77 -3.78 9.32
CA VAL A 193 12.99 -3.52 10.55
C VAL A 193 11.50 -3.59 10.26
N TRP A 194 11.01 -3.03 9.16
CA TRP A 194 9.59 -3.10 8.78
C TRP A 194 9.12 -4.55 8.60
N PHE A 195 9.93 -5.41 7.96
CA PHE A 195 9.60 -6.84 7.80
C PHE A 195 9.65 -7.61 9.14
N TRP A 196 10.52 -7.19 10.05
CA TRP A 196 10.63 -7.80 11.37
C TRP A 196 9.51 -7.34 12.31
N ASN A 197 9.28 -6.03 12.44
CA ASN A 197 8.26 -5.46 13.32
C ASN A 197 7.85 -4.07 12.85
N LYS A 198 6.65 -3.97 12.29
CA LYS A 198 6.10 -2.71 11.77
C LYS A 198 5.95 -1.64 12.85
N THR A 199 5.53 -2.00 14.06
CA THR A 199 5.37 -1.06 15.16
C THR A 199 6.70 -0.36 15.49
N VAL A 200 7.79 -1.15 15.59
CA VAL A 200 9.14 -0.59 15.80
C VAL A 200 9.55 0.32 14.64
N TYR A 201 9.28 -0.09 13.41
CA TYR A 201 9.56 0.75 12.24
C TYR A 201 8.83 2.09 12.32
N TYR A 202 7.54 2.10 12.68
CA TYR A 202 6.74 3.32 12.76
C TYR A 202 7.19 4.24 13.90
N HIS A 203 7.61 3.69 15.05
CA HIS A 203 8.23 4.48 16.10
C HIS A 203 9.55 5.14 15.65
N LEU A 204 10.40 4.41 14.92
CA LEU A 204 11.64 4.98 14.37
C LEU A 204 11.39 6.12 13.37
N LYS A 205 10.23 6.09 12.69
CA LYS A 205 9.79 7.15 11.77
C LYS A 205 9.08 8.31 12.47
N GLY A 206 8.80 8.21 13.77
CA GLY A 206 8.04 9.21 14.52
C GLY A 206 6.56 9.27 14.13
N TRP A 207 6.01 8.18 13.58
CA TRP A 207 4.61 8.10 13.13
C TRP A 207 3.68 7.43 14.15
N ALA A 208 4.21 6.67 15.09
CA ALA A 208 3.46 5.98 16.16
C ALA A 208 3.61 6.71 17.51
#